data_ec9ef08fd9123b0c231e1a62d23ba0bb
#
_entry.id   ec9ef08fd9123b0c231e1a62d23ba0bb
#
_cell.length_a   1.000
_cell.length_b   1.000
_cell.length_c   1.000
_cell.angle_alpha   90.00
_cell.angle_beta   90.00
_cell.angle_gamma   90.00
#
_symmetry.space_group_name_H-M   'P 1'
#
loop_
_entity.id
_entity.type
_entity.pdbx_description
1 polymer ?
#
loop_
_entity_poly.entity_id
_entity_poly.type
_entity_poly.pdbx_seq_one_letter_code
_entity_poly.pdbx_strand_id
1 'polypeptide(L)'
;YIDSRIKAVSKDLERYPDPKVAHSQHLKYLAKYYFDLWNKLRDDFVNKYEMDLIKYFKKYQDLGCIEITTSGATHGFSPLLATDSNLNAQFKIGQDTTTRLFGKKAMGSWLPECAYRQGYEYVGKDGKKHWRPAIEVTLQNNDIHYFFTESHVIEGGNSIGNRRVIGMYGNIEYIPLPERPATGYDTYSAYWLPDAQVAVMGRND
;
A
#
# COMPACT_ATOMS: atom_id res chain seq x y z
N TYR A 1 -10.34 -8.27 17.61
CA TYR A 1 -10.52 -8.92 16.26
C TYR A 1 -10.39 -10.44 16.37
N ILE A 2 -9.26 -11.01 16.88
CA ILE A 2 -9.05 -12.47 16.95
C ILE A 2 -10.15 -13.14 17.77
N ASP A 3 -10.50 -12.63 18.96
CA ASP A 3 -11.57 -13.19 19.78
C ASP A 3 -12.94 -13.18 19.07
N SER A 4 -13.24 -12.15 18.28
CA SER A 4 -14.46 -12.11 17.49
C SER A 4 -14.49 -13.19 16.39
N ARG A 5 -13.33 -13.50 15.79
CA ARG A 5 -13.18 -14.60 14.82
C ARG A 5 -13.34 -15.96 15.47
N ILE A 6 -12.70 -16.18 16.64
CA ILE A 6 -12.88 -17.42 17.41
C ILE A 6 -14.37 -17.64 17.72
N LYS A 7 -15.05 -16.60 18.21
CA LYS A 7 -16.49 -16.67 18.50
C LYS A 7 -17.35 -16.99 17.27
N ALA A 8 -17.00 -16.45 16.10
CA ALA A 8 -17.71 -16.73 14.85
C ALA A 8 -17.56 -18.20 14.44
N VAL A 9 -16.32 -18.70 14.38
CA VAL A 9 -16.06 -20.09 13.96
C VAL A 9 -16.54 -21.12 14.98
N SER A 10 -16.62 -20.76 16.28
CA SER A 10 -17.26 -21.63 17.30
C SER A 10 -18.74 -21.89 16.97
N LYS A 11 -19.47 -20.85 16.54
CA LYS A 11 -20.86 -21.01 16.10
C LYS A 11 -20.97 -21.89 14.87
N ASP A 12 -20.01 -21.79 13.93
CA ASP A 12 -19.99 -22.65 12.77
C ASP A 12 -19.71 -24.11 13.12
N LEU A 13 -18.87 -24.39 14.12
CA LEU A 13 -18.64 -25.73 14.67
C LEU A 13 -19.89 -26.34 15.30
N GLU A 14 -20.72 -25.53 15.97
CA GLU A 14 -22.01 -25.97 16.53
C GLU A 14 -23.04 -26.20 15.42
N ARG A 15 -23.01 -25.36 14.38
CA ARG A 15 -23.96 -25.43 13.24
C ARG A 15 -23.71 -26.62 12.32
N TYR A 16 -22.46 -26.98 12.09
CA TYR A 16 -22.09 -28.02 11.12
C TYR A 16 -21.65 -29.33 11.82
N PRO A 17 -21.93 -30.51 11.26
CA PRO A 17 -22.62 -30.71 9.99
C PRO A 17 -24.14 -30.51 10.12
N ASP A 18 -24.74 -29.90 9.11
CA ASP A 18 -26.19 -29.74 8.95
C ASP A 18 -26.62 -30.54 7.73
N PRO A 19 -27.50 -31.55 7.87
CA PRO A 19 -27.95 -32.38 6.76
C PRO A 19 -28.65 -31.61 5.64
N LYS A 20 -29.16 -30.40 5.95
CA LYS A 20 -29.85 -29.53 4.99
C LYS A 20 -28.91 -28.68 4.16
N VAL A 21 -27.61 -28.67 4.50
CA VAL A 21 -26.61 -27.87 3.84
C VAL A 21 -25.69 -28.76 3.01
N ALA A 22 -25.60 -28.47 1.71
CA ALA A 22 -24.66 -29.16 0.83
C ALA A 22 -23.21 -29.00 1.35
N HIS A 23 -22.40 -30.05 1.24
CA HIS A 23 -21.02 -30.09 1.69
C HIS A 23 -20.78 -29.76 3.18
N SER A 24 -21.80 -29.94 4.05
CA SER A 24 -21.73 -29.55 5.46
C SER A 24 -20.60 -30.22 6.26
N GLN A 25 -20.20 -31.45 5.89
CA GLN A 25 -19.03 -32.11 6.46
C GLN A 25 -17.71 -31.35 6.15
N HIS A 26 -17.59 -30.88 4.91
CA HIS A 26 -16.43 -30.04 4.54
C HIS A 26 -16.46 -28.68 5.24
N LEU A 27 -17.62 -28.08 5.41
CA LEU A 27 -17.78 -26.84 6.17
C LEU A 27 -17.40 -27.04 7.65
N LYS A 28 -17.73 -28.18 8.26
CA LYS A 28 -17.28 -28.53 9.61
C LYS A 28 -15.75 -28.65 9.68
N TYR A 29 -15.12 -29.29 8.69
CA TYR A 29 -13.67 -29.38 8.61
C TYR A 29 -13.02 -27.99 8.53
N LEU A 30 -13.54 -27.10 7.67
CA LEU A 30 -13.04 -25.73 7.55
C LEU A 30 -13.25 -24.94 8.86
N ALA A 31 -14.42 -25.06 9.50
CA ALA A 31 -14.68 -24.41 10.77
C ALA A 31 -13.68 -24.87 11.86
N LYS A 32 -13.39 -26.18 11.92
CA LYS A 32 -12.37 -26.71 12.84
C LYS A 32 -10.99 -26.17 12.54
N TYR A 33 -10.58 -26.16 11.25
CA TYR A 33 -9.30 -25.60 10.83
C TYR A 33 -9.13 -24.14 11.26
N TYR A 34 -10.13 -23.29 10.98
CA TYR A 34 -10.08 -21.88 11.36
C TYR A 34 -10.18 -21.68 12.86
N PHE A 35 -10.90 -22.51 13.59
CA PHE A 35 -10.95 -22.47 15.05
C PHE A 35 -9.55 -22.70 15.63
N ASP A 36 -8.87 -23.75 15.19
CA ASP A 36 -7.52 -24.06 15.66
C ASP A 36 -6.51 -22.96 15.25
N LEU A 37 -6.61 -22.46 14.03
CA LEU A 37 -5.77 -21.38 13.52
C LEU A 37 -5.92 -20.10 14.36
N TRP A 38 -7.14 -19.65 14.60
CA TRP A 38 -7.38 -18.43 15.36
C TRP A 38 -6.96 -18.56 16.83
N ASN A 39 -7.17 -19.73 17.45
CA ASN A 39 -6.67 -19.97 18.81
C ASN A 39 -5.15 -19.97 18.86
N LYS A 40 -4.49 -20.59 17.89
CA LYS A 40 -3.03 -20.55 17.77
C LYS A 40 -2.51 -19.12 17.58
N LEU A 41 -3.11 -18.33 16.69
CA LEU A 41 -2.73 -16.94 16.47
C LEU A 41 -2.93 -16.07 17.72
N ARG A 42 -4.00 -16.34 18.50
CA ARG A 42 -4.24 -15.67 19.76
C ARG A 42 -3.17 -16.02 20.79
N ASP A 43 -2.85 -17.30 20.92
CA ASP A 43 -1.80 -17.77 21.83
C ASP A 43 -0.44 -17.19 21.44
N ASP A 44 -0.06 -17.27 20.17
CA ASP A 44 1.18 -16.65 19.67
C ASP A 44 1.22 -15.14 19.98
N PHE A 45 0.13 -14.42 19.74
CA PHE A 45 0.08 -12.97 19.98
C PHE A 45 0.23 -12.62 21.46
N VAL A 46 -0.48 -13.36 22.34
CA VAL A 46 -0.47 -13.07 23.78
C VAL A 46 0.81 -13.56 24.45
N ASN A 47 1.18 -14.82 24.20
CA ASN A 47 2.23 -15.49 24.98
C ASN A 47 3.60 -15.43 24.34
N LYS A 48 3.67 -15.49 23.00
CA LYS A 48 4.94 -15.44 22.27
C LYS A 48 5.38 -14.02 21.94
N TYR A 49 4.43 -13.18 21.53
CA TYR A 49 4.71 -11.80 21.11
C TYR A 49 4.35 -10.75 22.17
N GLU A 50 3.88 -11.18 23.35
CA GLU A 50 3.61 -10.28 24.49
C GLU A 50 2.69 -9.11 24.11
N MET A 51 1.78 -9.32 23.14
CA MET A 51 0.88 -8.33 22.55
C MET A 51 1.59 -7.12 21.90
N ASP A 52 2.88 -7.25 21.59
CA ASP A 52 3.68 -6.20 20.96
C ASP A 52 4.44 -6.74 19.74
N LEU A 53 3.82 -6.65 18.56
CA LEU A 53 4.47 -7.03 17.31
C LEU A 53 5.52 -6.01 16.85
N ILE A 54 5.39 -4.73 17.23
CA ILE A 54 6.33 -3.67 16.87
C ILE A 54 7.73 -3.98 17.38
N LYS A 55 7.82 -4.45 18.63
CA LYS A 55 9.07 -4.88 19.26
C LYS A 55 9.83 -5.92 18.43
N TYR A 56 9.09 -6.86 17.82
CA TYR A 56 9.71 -7.92 16.99
C TYR A 56 10.14 -7.42 15.62
N PHE A 57 9.34 -6.60 14.95
CA PHE A 57 9.78 -5.96 13.71
C PHE A 57 11.01 -5.08 13.96
N LYS A 58 11.00 -4.28 15.03
CA LYS A 58 12.16 -3.49 15.42
C LYS A 58 13.42 -4.36 15.66
N LYS A 59 13.27 -5.49 16.35
CA LYS A 59 14.36 -6.43 16.59
C LYS A 59 14.99 -6.91 15.28
N TYR A 60 14.20 -7.33 14.31
CA TYR A 60 14.72 -7.81 13.03
C TYR A 60 15.31 -6.69 12.17
N GLN A 61 14.80 -5.48 12.27
CA GLN A 61 15.41 -4.29 11.68
C GLN A 61 16.80 -4.03 12.30
N ASP A 62 16.92 -4.10 13.62
CA ASP A 62 18.17 -3.85 14.32
C ASP A 62 19.23 -4.92 14.04
N LEU A 63 18.78 -6.15 13.75
CA LEU A 63 19.64 -7.26 13.28
C LEU A 63 20.01 -7.15 11.78
N GLY A 64 19.45 -6.17 11.04
CA GLY A 64 19.70 -6.04 9.60
C GLY A 64 19.00 -7.10 8.72
N CYS A 65 18.04 -7.86 9.28
CA CYS A 65 17.30 -8.88 8.54
C CYS A 65 16.18 -8.32 7.67
N ILE A 66 15.63 -7.16 8.06
CA ILE A 66 14.56 -6.46 7.33
C ILE A 66 14.83 -4.97 7.31
N GLU A 67 14.31 -4.28 6.32
CA GLU A 67 14.19 -2.84 6.27
C GLU A 67 12.71 -2.46 6.37
N ILE A 68 12.41 -1.50 7.25
CA ILE A 68 11.04 -1.00 7.44
C ILE A 68 10.88 0.28 6.61
N THR A 69 9.93 0.26 5.68
CA THR A 69 9.55 1.42 4.88
C THR A 69 8.38 2.15 5.52
N THR A 70 8.21 3.42 5.14
CA THR A 70 7.05 4.23 5.54
C THR A 70 6.02 4.31 4.43
N SER A 71 4.92 5.01 4.67
CA SER A 71 3.90 5.35 3.70
C SER A 71 3.21 6.67 4.10
N GLY A 72 2.31 7.18 3.27
CA GLY A 72 1.44 8.29 3.65
C GLY A 72 0.57 7.94 4.87
N ALA A 73 0.51 8.81 5.86
CA ALA A 73 -0.05 8.56 7.20
C ALA A 73 -1.49 8.03 7.21
N THR A 74 -2.34 8.46 6.29
CA THR A 74 -3.73 8.00 6.16
C THR A 74 -3.97 7.21 4.87
N HIS A 75 -2.91 6.79 4.19
CA HIS A 75 -2.97 6.08 2.91
C HIS A 75 -3.75 6.85 1.82
N GLY A 76 -3.75 8.18 1.89
CA GLY A 76 -4.42 9.02 0.90
C GLY A 76 -3.76 8.92 -0.47
N PHE A 77 -4.57 8.74 -1.53
CA PHE A 77 -4.10 8.63 -2.92
C PHE A 77 -3.31 9.88 -3.32
N SER A 78 -1.99 9.80 -3.26
CA SER A 78 -1.06 10.93 -3.31
C SER A 78 -1.25 11.87 -4.52
N PRO A 79 -1.49 11.37 -5.74
CA PRO A 79 -1.70 12.23 -6.91
C PRO A 79 -2.93 13.15 -6.82
N LEU A 80 -3.95 12.76 -6.06
CA LEU A 80 -5.21 13.50 -5.91
C LEU A 80 -5.26 14.43 -4.69
N LEU A 81 -4.24 14.45 -3.85
CA LEU A 81 -4.18 15.39 -2.75
C LEU A 81 -4.12 16.82 -3.28
N ALA A 82 -5.03 17.67 -2.84
CA ALA A 82 -5.27 18.98 -3.44
C ALA A 82 -4.09 19.95 -3.33
N THR A 83 -3.30 19.86 -2.25
CA THR A 83 -2.18 20.76 -1.97
C THR A 83 -0.90 20.01 -1.66
N ASP A 84 0.25 20.61 -1.98
CA ASP A 84 1.55 20.03 -1.66
C ASP A 84 1.82 20.02 -0.16
N SER A 85 1.22 20.95 0.60
CA SER A 85 1.28 20.94 2.06
C SER A 85 0.58 19.70 2.65
N ASN A 86 -0.56 19.29 2.11
CA ASN A 86 -1.25 18.05 2.53
C ASN A 86 -0.42 16.82 2.17
N LEU A 87 0.16 16.79 0.96
CA LEU A 87 1.05 15.71 0.55
C LEU A 87 2.27 15.61 1.49
N ASN A 88 2.90 16.74 1.78
CA ASN A 88 4.04 16.79 2.71
C ASN A 88 3.65 16.33 4.12
N ALA A 89 2.47 16.75 4.62
CA ALA A 89 1.97 16.32 5.92
C ALA A 89 1.78 14.79 6.01
N GLN A 90 1.28 14.16 4.93
CA GLN A 90 1.13 12.71 4.87
C GLN A 90 2.45 11.98 5.06
N PHE A 91 3.50 12.36 4.33
CA PHE A 91 4.80 11.69 4.42
C PHE A 91 5.56 12.07 5.68
N LYS A 92 5.46 13.33 6.14
CA LYS A 92 6.08 13.73 7.41
C LYS A 92 5.50 12.97 8.60
N ILE A 93 4.18 12.88 8.71
CA ILE A 93 3.54 12.14 9.81
C ILE A 93 3.84 10.63 9.71
N GLY A 94 3.86 10.08 8.48
CA GLY A 94 4.27 8.70 8.24
C GLY A 94 5.69 8.45 8.74
N GLN A 95 6.64 9.31 8.35
CA GLN A 95 8.05 9.22 8.75
C GLN A 95 8.24 9.40 10.26
N ASP A 96 7.59 10.40 10.86
CA ASP A 96 7.65 10.64 12.30
C ASP A 96 7.08 9.43 13.09
N THR A 97 5.99 8.84 12.60
CA THR A 97 5.38 7.64 13.21
C THR A 97 6.30 6.43 13.09
N THR A 98 6.89 6.20 11.93
CA THR A 98 7.86 5.12 11.72
C THR A 98 9.07 5.29 12.64
N THR A 99 9.61 6.50 12.73
CA THR A 99 10.73 6.83 13.61
C THR A 99 10.39 6.59 15.09
N ARG A 100 9.20 7.01 15.52
CA ARG A 100 8.74 6.83 16.90
C ARG A 100 8.57 5.35 17.26
N LEU A 101 8.06 4.54 16.34
CA LEU A 101 7.79 3.12 16.61
C LEU A 101 9.05 2.24 16.49
N PHE A 102 9.89 2.51 15.52
CA PHE A 102 11.02 1.64 15.18
C PHE A 102 12.41 2.25 15.49
N GLY A 103 12.44 3.50 15.97
CA GLY A 103 13.68 4.16 16.42
C GLY A 103 14.59 4.67 15.30
N LYS A 104 14.22 4.48 14.04
CA LYS A 104 14.98 4.93 12.86
C LYS A 104 14.02 5.52 11.83
N LYS A 105 14.49 6.50 11.06
CA LYS A 105 13.79 6.97 9.87
C LYS A 105 13.75 5.85 8.82
N ALA A 106 12.64 5.73 8.11
CA ALA A 106 12.57 4.86 6.94
C ALA A 106 13.34 5.50 5.79
N MET A 107 14.15 4.70 5.11
CA MET A 107 14.86 5.14 3.90
C MET A 107 13.96 5.09 2.67
N GLY A 108 12.95 4.22 2.69
CA GLY A 108 12.04 4.00 1.59
C GLY A 108 10.57 4.24 1.95
N SER A 109 9.75 4.40 0.90
CA SER A 109 8.30 4.55 1.03
C SER A 109 7.55 3.67 0.04
N TRP A 110 6.50 3.03 0.53
CA TRP A 110 5.43 2.54 -0.32
C TRP A 110 4.46 3.69 -0.57
N LEU A 111 4.38 4.17 -1.81
CA LEU A 111 3.36 5.16 -2.16
C LEU A 111 1.98 4.54 -1.99
N PRO A 112 1.00 5.25 -1.39
CA PRO A 112 -0.38 4.79 -1.34
C PRO A 112 -0.87 4.37 -2.72
N GLU A 113 -1.29 3.09 -2.85
CA GLU A 113 -1.69 2.44 -4.11
C GLU A 113 -0.60 2.49 -5.21
N CYS A 114 0.68 2.53 -4.84
CA CYS A 114 1.81 2.72 -5.77
C CYS A 114 1.63 3.91 -6.73
N ALA A 115 0.76 4.85 -6.37
CA ALA A 115 0.34 5.92 -7.25
C ALA A 115 1.33 7.07 -7.27
N TYR A 116 1.86 7.34 -8.44
CA TYR A 116 2.83 8.39 -8.68
C TYR A 116 2.27 9.50 -9.56
N ARG A 117 2.78 10.71 -9.36
CA ARG A 117 2.50 11.90 -10.17
C ARG A 117 3.81 12.66 -10.40
N GLN A 118 4.14 12.87 -11.66
CA GLN A 118 5.23 13.78 -12.05
C GLN A 118 4.89 15.24 -11.77
N GLY A 119 5.89 16.11 -11.82
CA GLY A 119 5.67 17.56 -11.78
C GLY A 119 4.92 18.06 -13.01
N TYR A 120 4.10 19.09 -12.83
CA TYR A 120 3.34 19.69 -13.93
C TYR A 120 3.02 21.15 -13.71
N GLU A 121 2.81 21.86 -14.82
CA GLU A 121 2.31 23.23 -14.84
C GLU A 121 0.78 23.23 -14.80
N TYR A 122 0.18 24.11 -14.01
CA TYR A 122 -1.26 24.31 -13.99
C TYR A 122 -1.60 25.79 -13.92
N VAL A 123 -2.82 26.15 -14.34
CA VAL A 123 -3.34 27.52 -14.21
C VAL A 123 -4.11 27.63 -12.90
N GLY A 124 -3.66 28.51 -12.02
CA GLY A 124 -4.29 28.76 -10.74
C GLY A 124 -5.59 29.56 -10.87
N LYS A 125 -6.32 29.73 -9.76
CA LYS A 125 -7.52 30.56 -9.70
C LYS A 125 -7.26 32.05 -9.99
N ASP A 126 -6.00 32.46 -9.87
CA ASP A 126 -5.50 33.79 -10.21
C ASP A 126 -5.23 33.99 -11.72
N GLY A 127 -5.50 32.96 -12.53
CA GLY A 127 -5.24 32.94 -13.97
C GLY A 127 -3.76 32.81 -14.34
N LYS A 128 -2.86 32.64 -13.38
CA LYS A 128 -1.42 32.51 -13.63
C LYS A 128 -1.00 31.05 -13.70
N LYS A 129 0.09 30.84 -14.40
CA LYS A 129 0.77 29.53 -14.46
C LYS A 129 1.56 29.30 -13.17
N HIS A 130 1.39 28.12 -12.59
CA HIS A 130 2.08 27.66 -11.42
C HIS A 130 2.69 26.29 -11.71
N TRP A 131 3.84 26.03 -11.11
CA TRP A 131 4.46 24.69 -11.14
C TRP A 131 4.11 23.89 -9.91
N ARG A 132 3.68 22.67 -10.11
CA ARG A 132 3.48 21.70 -9.04
C ARG A 132 4.61 20.66 -9.07
N PRO A 133 5.44 20.55 -8.01
CA PRO A 133 6.55 19.61 -8.00
C PRO A 133 6.07 18.17 -8.03
N ALA A 134 6.92 17.28 -8.52
CA ALA A 134 6.70 15.85 -8.50
C ALA A 134 6.68 15.29 -7.07
N ILE A 135 6.09 14.11 -6.87
CA ILE A 135 5.95 13.50 -5.54
C ILE A 135 7.31 13.23 -4.89
N GLU A 136 8.31 12.81 -5.66
CA GLU A 136 9.66 12.54 -5.16
C GLU A 136 10.33 13.73 -4.48
N VAL A 137 9.99 14.95 -4.87
CA VAL A 137 10.48 16.16 -4.17
C VAL A 137 9.97 16.21 -2.73
N THR A 138 8.71 15.81 -2.52
CA THR A 138 8.15 15.69 -1.18
C THR A 138 8.80 14.55 -0.38
N LEU A 139 9.12 13.44 -1.05
CA LEU A 139 9.82 12.32 -0.41
C LEU A 139 11.21 12.75 0.06
N GLN A 140 11.99 13.41 -0.80
CA GLN A 140 13.29 13.96 -0.46
C GLN A 140 13.23 14.91 0.75
N ASN A 141 12.26 15.83 0.78
CA ASN A 141 12.05 16.76 1.87
C ASN A 141 11.73 16.09 3.23
N ASN A 142 11.41 14.81 3.20
CA ASN A 142 11.14 13.98 4.38
C ASN A 142 12.18 12.89 4.61
N ASP A 143 13.39 13.02 4.03
CA ASP A 143 14.49 12.07 4.14
C ASP A 143 14.13 10.65 3.64
N ILE A 144 13.29 10.57 2.62
CA ILE A 144 12.91 9.32 1.95
C ILE A 144 13.70 9.26 0.63
N HIS A 145 14.54 8.22 0.48
CA HIS A 145 15.51 8.11 -0.59
C HIS A 145 15.13 7.15 -1.70
N TYR A 146 14.08 6.34 -1.50
CA TYR A 146 13.50 5.51 -2.55
C TYR A 146 12.02 5.27 -2.35
N PHE A 147 11.33 4.91 -3.44
CA PHE A 147 9.90 4.55 -3.39
C PHE A 147 9.54 3.50 -4.43
N PHE A 148 8.37 2.90 -4.24
CA PHE A 148 7.77 1.96 -5.19
C PHE A 148 6.61 2.62 -5.91
N THR A 149 6.49 2.30 -7.22
CA THR A 149 5.42 2.77 -8.09
C THR A 149 4.90 1.64 -8.96
N GLU A 150 3.76 1.86 -9.64
CA GLU A 150 3.19 0.89 -10.56
C GLU A 150 4.08 0.63 -11.77
N SER A 151 4.01 -0.61 -12.30
CA SER A 151 4.80 -1.06 -13.45
C SER A 151 4.69 -0.12 -14.65
N HIS A 152 3.49 0.33 -14.98
CA HIS A 152 3.26 1.21 -16.14
C HIS A 152 3.92 2.59 -16.03
N VAL A 153 4.32 3.01 -14.83
CA VAL A 153 5.09 4.26 -14.64
C VAL A 153 6.52 4.09 -15.11
N ILE A 154 7.09 2.91 -14.94
CA ILE A 154 8.45 2.56 -15.35
C ILE A 154 8.49 2.10 -16.81
N GLU A 155 7.68 1.11 -17.15
CA GLU A 155 7.71 0.43 -18.44
C GLU A 155 6.98 1.21 -19.53
N GLY A 156 6.08 2.13 -19.16
CA GLY A 156 5.17 2.74 -20.12
C GLY A 156 4.15 1.73 -20.65
N GLY A 157 3.83 1.83 -21.94
CA GLY A 157 2.88 0.91 -22.57
C GLY A 157 1.41 1.26 -22.33
N ASN A 158 0.53 0.48 -22.91
CA ASN A 158 -0.92 0.67 -22.81
C ASN A 158 -1.46 -0.06 -21.59
N SER A 159 -2.30 0.60 -20.81
CA SER A 159 -3.03 -0.08 -19.74
C SER A 159 -3.93 -1.17 -20.32
N ILE A 160 -3.89 -2.36 -19.70
CA ILE A 160 -4.82 -3.43 -20.03
C ILE A 160 -6.21 -3.00 -19.57
N GLY A 161 -7.08 -2.67 -20.49
CA GLY A 161 -8.46 -2.30 -20.22
C GLY A 161 -8.72 -0.81 -20.25
N ASN A 162 -9.06 -0.31 -21.42
CA ASN A 162 -9.62 1.03 -21.64
C ASN A 162 -11.04 1.10 -21.08
N ARG A 163 -11.22 1.03 -19.76
CA ARG A 163 -12.53 1.07 -19.13
C ARG A 163 -12.68 2.34 -18.31
N ARG A 164 -13.67 3.14 -18.64
CA ARG A 164 -14.13 4.23 -17.80
C ARG A 164 -15.43 3.83 -17.15
N VAL A 165 -15.49 3.87 -15.83
CA VAL A 165 -16.76 3.78 -15.11
C VAL A 165 -17.42 5.15 -15.18
N ILE A 166 -18.55 5.24 -15.88
CA ILE A 166 -19.35 6.46 -15.97
C ILE A 166 -20.52 6.32 -15.01
N GLY A 167 -20.55 7.15 -13.96
CA GLY A 167 -21.63 7.25 -13.00
C GLY A 167 -21.66 6.18 -11.91
N MET A 168 -22.49 6.41 -10.90
CA MET A 168 -22.60 5.64 -9.65
C MET A 168 -23.08 4.19 -9.85
N TYR A 169 -23.61 3.84 -11.00
CA TYR A 169 -24.17 2.52 -11.35
C TYR A 169 -23.63 1.94 -12.66
N GLY A 170 -22.51 2.50 -13.12
CA GLY A 170 -21.60 1.79 -13.97
C GLY A 170 -22.05 1.33 -15.35
N ASN A 171 -22.39 2.21 -16.25
CA ASN A 171 -22.13 1.89 -17.65
C ASN A 171 -20.61 1.95 -17.87
N ILE A 172 -20.02 0.82 -18.27
CA ILE A 172 -18.59 0.75 -18.61
C ILE A 172 -18.49 1.16 -20.07
N GLU A 173 -17.94 2.33 -20.31
CA GLU A 173 -17.64 2.80 -21.67
C GLU A 173 -16.15 2.56 -21.97
N TYR A 174 -15.87 1.93 -23.10
CA TYR A 174 -14.50 1.74 -23.58
C TYR A 174 -14.05 3.01 -24.29
N ILE A 175 -13.12 3.75 -23.67
CA ILE A 175 -12.49 4.90 -24.30
C ILE A 175 -11.08 4.46 -24.69
N PRO A 176 -10.70 4.56 -25.98
CA PRO A 176 -9.33 4.36 -26.38
C PRO A 176 -8.45 5.41 -25.66
N LEU A 177 -7.52 4.93 -24.85
CA LEU A 177 -6.49 5.81 -24.29
C LEU A 177 -5.41 6.03 -25.36
N PRO A 178 -4.75 7.20 -25.36
CA PRO A 178 -3.62 7.42 -26.24
C PRO A 178 -2.55 6.35 -25.97
N GLU A 179 -2.01 5.80 -27.06
CA GLU A 179 -0.90 4.85 -26.98
C GLU A 179 0.28 5.51 -26.24
N ARG A 180 0.79 4.83 -25.23
CA ARG A 180 2.02 5.21 -24.55
C ARG A 180 3.12 4.26 -25.05
N PRO A 181 4.17 4.77 -25.69
CA PRO A 181 5.27 3.91 -26.09
C PRO A 181 5.92 3.27 -24.87
N ALA A 182 6.40 2.04 -25.03
CA ALA A 182 7.25 1.40 -24.03
C ALA A 182 8.52 2.25 -23.83
N THR A 183 8.96 2.38 -22.58
CA THR A 183 10.13 3.21 -22.24
C THR A 183 11.46 2.51 -22.49
N GLY A 184 11.46 1.18 -22.59
CA GLY A 184 12.66 0.34 -22.58
C GLY A 184 13.22 0.09 -21.17
N TYR A 185 12.59 0.61 -20.13
CA TYR A 185 12.88 0.29 -18.73
C TYR A 185 12.04 -0.90 -18.27
N ASP A 186 12.46 -1.58 -17.20
CA ASP A 186 11.80 -2.74 -16.63
C ASP A 186 11.58 -2.56 -15.11
N THR A 187 10.79 -3.45 -14.51
CA THR A 187 10.51 -3.44 -13.06
C THR A 187 11.54 -4.21 -12.23
N TYR A 188 12.57 -4.77 -12.86
CA TYR A 188 13.63 -5.53 -12.16
C TYR A 188 14.81 -4.67 -11.75
N SER A 189 14.81 -3.39 -12.14
CA SER A 189 15.88 -2.44 -11.89
C SER A 189 15.40 -1.26 -11.05
N ALA A 190 16.30 -0.68 -10.28
CA ALA A 190 16.09 0.61 -9.63
C ALA A 190 16.61 1.74 -10.52
N TYR A 191 15.87 2.85 -10.58
CA TYR A 191 16.21 4.00 -11.40
C TYR A 191 16.40 5.23 -10.53
N TRP A 192 17.42 6.01 -10.87
CA TRP A 192 17.74 7.24 -10.15
C TRP A 192 17.02 8.45 -10.74
N LEU A 193 16.39 9.24 -9.89
CA LEU A 193 15.76 10.51 -10.24
C LEU A 193 16.68 11.66 -9.77
N PRO A 194 17.51 12.21 -10.67
CA PRO A 194 18.62 13.09 -10.28
C PRO A 194 18.15 14.41 -9.66
N ASP A 195 17.02 14.96 -10.10
CA ASP A 195 16.50 16.24 -9.63
C ASP A 195 16.07 16.20 -8.15
N ALA A 196 15.55 15.08 -7.70
CA ALA A 196 15.13 14.87 -6.31
C ALA A 196 16.09 14.00 -5.51
N GLN A 197 17.13 13.41 -6.13
CA GLN A 197 18.07 12.50 -5.47
C GLN A 197 17.34 11.33 -4.76
N VAL A 198 16.37 10.74 -5.43
CA VAL A 198 15.54 9.64 -4.96
C VAL A 198 15.56 8.52 -5.99
N ALA A 199 15.61 7.27 -5.55
CA ALA A 199 15.49 6.12 -6.42
C ALA A 199 14.01 5.68 -6.54
N VAL A 200 13.64 5.18 -7.73
CA VAL A 200 12.33 4.59 -7.99
C VAL A 200 12.48 3.12 -8.40
N MET A 201 11.59 2.28 -7.91
CA MET A 201 11.47 0.88 -8.29
C MET A 201 10.04 0.60 -8.72
N GLY A 202 9.90 -0.18 -9.78
CA GLY A 202 8.59 -0.65 -10.25
C GLY A 202 8.10 -1.82 -9.40
N ARG A 203 6.80 -1.84 -9.11
CA ARG A 203 6.13 -3.04 -8.63
C ARG A 203 6.11 -4.05 -9.77
N ASN A 204 6.54 -5.28 -9.50
CA ASN A 204 6.48 -6.37 -10.45
C ASN A 204 5.25 -7.22 -10.14
N ASP A 205 4.27 -7.22 -11.05
CA ASP A 205 2.99 -7.94 -10.92
C ASP A 205 3.05 -9.33 -11.57
#